data_cc93ed395431e2fac5311aa6d5b915be
#
_entry.id   cc93ed395431e2fac5311aa6d5b915be
#
_cell.length_a   1.000
_cell.length_b   1.000
_cell.length_c   1.000
_cell.angle_alpha   90.00
_cell.angle_beta   90.00
_cell.angle_gamma   90.00
#
_symmetry.space_group_name_H-M   'P 1'
#
loop_
_entity.id
_entity.type
_entity.pdbx_description
1 polymer ?
#
loop_
_entity_poly.entity_id
_entity_poly.type
_entity_poly.pdbx_seq_one_letter_code
_entity_poly.pdbx_strand_id
1 'polypeptide(L)'
;GVETFQDEAGNIIYRKPATPGMENRKKVILQSHMDMVPQKNNDTVHDFENDPIQTYIDGDWVKAKGTTLGADNGMGVAAIMAVLEDNTLKHGPLEALITADEETGMFGAFGLKPGTVDGDILLNLDSEEEGELYIGCAGGEDLTATLEYKEVETDPDDIALKVTLKGLRGGHSGLEINEGRANANKLMARFMNQVIAYDEACLVSWQGGNMRNAIPRECEVVITIPAEEEADVMEYVQECETLWNEEYHVHETPISFKAERVELPAMMVPDEIRDNLVDAIYACQNGVSRMIPTIPDTVETSSNLAIVTIGGGKAEIKILTRSSRDSMKDYLNTSLESCFSMAGMEVTRTGGYSGWEPNVDSPILKAMNRSEEHTSELQSPRYLVCRLLLEK
;
A
#
# COMPACT_ATOMS: atom_id res chain seq x y z
N GLY A 1 -17.77 -26.35 27.77
CA GLY A 1 -18.26 -25.81 26.50
C GLY A 1 -17.43 -24.62 26.08
N VAL A 2 -17.56 -24.20 24.85
CA VAL A 2 -16.90 -22.99 24.34
C VAL A 2 -17.78 -21.80 24.71
N GLU A 3 -17.22 -20.83 25.44
CA GLU A 3 -17.86 -19.53 25.68
C GLU A 3 -17.77 -18.68 24.40
N THR A 4 -18.85 -17.98 24.03
CA THR A 4 -18.91 -17.15 22.82
C THR A 4 -19.59 -15.83 23.14
N PHE A 5 -19.02 -14.73 22.69
CA PHE A 5 -19.65 -13.41 22.77
C PHE A 5 -19.25 -12.53 21.55
N GLN A 6 -20.04 -11.52 21.29
CA GLN A 6 -19.77 -10.49 20.30
C GLN A 6 -19.42 -9.19 21.03
N ASP A 7 -18.38 -8.50 20.57
CA ASP A 7 -18.02 -7.18 21.09
C ASP A 7 -18.81 -6.05 20.41
N GLU A 8 -18.60 -4.81 20.85
CA GLU A 8 -19.30 -3.65 20.32
C GLU A 8 -18.90 -3.30 18.86
N ALA A 9 -17.71 -3.76 18.42
CA ALA A 9 -17.23 -3.56 17.07
C ALA A 9 -17.70 -4.66 16.09
N GLY A 10 -18.45 -5.65 16.59
CA GLY A 10 -18.98 -6.74 15.78
C GLY A 10 -18.09 -7.98 15.72
N ASN A 11 -16.93 -7.96 16.35
CA ASN A 11 -16.04 -9.13 16.40
C ASN A 11 -16.65 -10.27 17.21
N ILE A 12 -16.40 -11.50 16.80
CA ILE A 12 -16.83 -12.70 17.54
C ILE A 12 -15.63 -13.29 18.27
N ILE A 13 -15.78 -13.47 19.58
CA ILE A 13 -14.74 -14.04 20.44
C ILE A 13 -15.22 -15.38 21.01
N TYR A 14 -14.35 -16.41 20.89
CA TYR A 14 -14.55 -17.71 21.49
C TYR A 14 -13.50 -17.98 22.55
N ARG A 15 -13.88 -18.64 23.66
CA ARG A 15 -12.97 -19.11 24.69
C ARG A 15 -13.17 -20.59 24.96
N LYS A 16 -12.09 -21.36 24.75
CA LYS A 16 -12.08 -22.83 25.02
C LYS A 16 -11.11 -23.12 26.16
N PRO A 17 -11.56 -23.71 27.27
CA PRO A 17 -10.69 -24.10 28.37
C PRO A 17 -9.62 -25.09 27.91
N ALA A 18 -8.49 -25.11 28.62
CA ALA A 18 -7.44 -26.11 28.37
C ALA A 18 -7.97 -27.53 28.53
N THR A 19 -7.38 -28.46 27.78
CA THR A 19 -7.60 -29.89 28.03
C THR A 19 -6.97 -30.28 29.39
N PRO A 20 -7.55 -31.29 30.13
CA PRO A 20 -7.04 -31.69 31.44
C PRO A 20 -5.52 -31.96 31.41
N GLY A 21 -4.80 -31.31 32.34
CA GLY A 21 -3.33 -31.40 32.46
C GLY A 21 -2.54 -30.43 31.55
N MET A 22 -3.24 -29.56 30.82
CA MET A 22 -2.60 -28.55 29.93
C MET A 22 -2.86 -27.09 30.39
N GLU A 23 -3.41 -26.91 31.62
CA GLU A 23 -3.83 -25.61 32.13
C GLU A 23 -2.68 -24.61 32.30
N ASN A 24 -1.46 -25.14 32.51
CA ASN A 24 -0.22 -24.32 32.65
C ASN A 24 0.47 -23.97 31.33
N ARG A 25 -0.14 -24.29 30.19
CA ARG A 25 0.37 -23.90 28.89
C ARG A 25 -0.01 -22.46 28.57
N LYS A 26 0.80 -21.80 27.76
CA LYS A 26 0.50 -20.46 27.23
C LYS A 26 -0.86 -20.46 26.53
N LYS A 27 -1.62 -19.39 26.71
CA LYS A 27 -2.88 -19.18 26.01
C LYS A 27 -2.60 -18.72 24.58
N VAL A 28 -3.25 -19.34 23.62
CA VAL A 28 -3.12 -19.03 22.21
C VAL A 28 -4.41 -18.39 21.70
N ILE A 29 -4.27 -17.31 20.96
CA ILE A 29 -5.35 -16.67 20.20
C ILE A 29 -5.19 -17.09 18.74
N LEU A 30 -6.25 -17.64 18.15
CA LEU A 30 -6.37 -17.87 16.72
C LEU A 30 -7.18 -16.71 16.13
N GLN A 31 -6.66 -16.01 15.14
CA GLN A 31 -7.34 -14.83 14.58
C GLN A 31 -7.57 -15.01 13.09
N SER A 32 -8.74 -14.53 12.62
CA SER A 32 -9.21 -14.54 11.25
C SER A 32 -10.24 -13.43 11.07
N HIS A 33 -10.69 -13.12 9.85
CA HIS A 33 -11.81 -12.21 9.60
C HIS A 33 -12.99 -12.95 8.94
N MET A 34 -14.21 -12.41 9.12
CA MET A 34 -15.43 -13.09 8.67
C MET A 34 -16.07 -12.47 7.43
N ASP A 35 -15.64 -11.28 7.05
CA ASP A 35 -16.09 -10.59 5.85
C ASP A 35 -15.28 -11.01 4.61
N MET A 36 -15.76 -10.64 3.44
CA MET A 36 -15.10 -10.87 2.16
C MET A 36 -15.34 -9.71 1.21
N VAL A 37 -14.50 -9.53 0.22
CA VAL A 37 -14.73 -8.58 -0.89
C VAL A 37 -15.91 -9.06 -1.75
N PRO A 38 -17.06 -8.34 -1.80
CA PRO A 38 -18.23 -8.74 -2.57
C PRO A 38 -18.12 -8.26 -4.03
N GLN A 39 -17.39 -8.99 -4.87
CA GLN A 39 -17.20 -8.66 -6.29
C GLN A 39 -17.80 -9.72 -7.21
N LYS A 40 -18.30 -9.29 -8.37
CA LYS A 40 -18.85 -10.15 -9.41
C LYS A 40 -18.52 -9.63 -10.80
N ASN A 41 -18.57 -10.53 -11.80
CA ASN A 41 -18.45 -10.14 -13.19
C ASN A 41 -19.64 -9.27 -13.62
N ASN A 42 -19.44 -8.37 -14.56
CA ASN A 42 -20.47 -7.43 -15.02
C ASN A 42 -21.72 -8.11 -15.61
N ASP A 43 -21.56 -9.31 -16.16
CA ASP A 43 -22.61 -10.13 -16.74
C ASP A 43 -23.27 -11.11 -15.76
N THR A 44 -22.78 -11.15 -14.50
CA THR A 44 -23.30 -12.04 -13.46
C THR A 44 -24.43 -11.37 -12.69
N VAL A 45 -25.59 -12.03 -12.64
CA VAL A 45 -26.70 -11.64 -11.76
C VAL A 45 -26.51 -12.34 -10.42
N HIS A 46 -26.20 -11.60 -9.38
CA HIS A 46 -25.99 -12.09 -8.02
C HIS A 46 -26.25 -10.96 -7.00
N ASP A 47 -26.93 -11.28 -5.92
CA ASP A 47 -27.18 -10.40 -4.78
C ASP A 47 -26.44 -10.97 -3.56
N PHE A 48 -25.34 -10.30 -3.15
CA PHE A 48 -24.52 -10.76 -2.03
C PHE A 48 -25.22 -10.76 -0.67
N GLU A 49 -26.34 -10.05 -0.53
CA GLU A 49 -27.13 -10.06 0.72
C GLU A 49 -28.08 -11.25 0.81
N ASN A 50 -28.54 -11.77 -0.34
CA ASN A 50 -29.61 -12.76 -0.39
C ASN A 50 -29.25 -14.06 -1.10
N ASP A 51 -28.28 -14.04 -2.02
CA ASP A 51 -27.92 -15.23 -2.80
C ASP A 51 -26.68 -15.94 -2.21
N PRO A 52 -26.69 -17.27 -2.13
CA PRO A 52 -25.51 -18.02 -1.73
C PRO A 52 -24.44 -18.02 -2.84
N ILE A 53 -23.17 -18.00 -2.46
CA ILE A 53 -22.06 -18.16 -3.41
C ILE A 53 -22.17 -19.53 -4.08
N GLN A 54 -22.22 -19.53 -5.43
CA GLN A 54 -22.30 -20.76 -6.23
C GLN A 54 -20.90 -21.32 -6.49
N THR A 55 -20.51 -22.31 -5.70
CA THR A 55 -19.21 -22.96 -5.84
C THR A 55 -19.24 -24.15 -6.82
N TYR A 56 -18.11 -24.45 -7.44
CA TYR A 56 -17.89 -25.63 -8.26
C TYR A 56 -16.44 -26.12 -8.17
N ILE A 57 -16.22 -27.39 -8.49
CA ILE A 57 -14.88 -28.00 -8.51
C ILE A 57 -14.33 -27.95 -9.94
N ASP A 58 -13.11 -27.45 -10.08
CA ASP A 58 -12.36 -27.40 -11.32
C ASP A 58 -10.95 -27.99 -11.09
N GLY A 59 -10.79 -29.27 -11.40
CA GLY A 59 -9.61 -30.05 -11.06
C GLY A 59 -9.41 -30.12 -9.54
N ASP A 60 -8.30 -29.61 -9.05
CA ASP A 60 -7.97 -29.56 -7.61
C ASP A 60 -8.47 -28.28 -6.91
N TRP A 61 -9.20 -27.42 -7.61
CA TRP A 61 -9.63 -26.11 -7.13
C TRP A 61 -11.15 -26.07 -6.85
N VAL A 62 -11.52 -25.36 -5.78
CA VAL A 62 -12.87 -24.89 -5.56
C VAL A 62 -12.96 -23.45 -6.05
N LYS A 63 -13.87 -23.16 -6.95
CA LYS A 63 -14.08 -21.84 -7.56
C LYS A 63 -15.51 -21.35 -7.35
N ALA A 64 -15.72 -20.02 -7.43
CA ALA A 64 -17.04 -19.40 -7.46
C ALA A 64 -17.45 -19.06 -8.90
N LYS A 65 -18.75 -19.16 -9.20
CA LYS A 65 -19.30 -18.91 -10.52
C LYS A 65 -19.62 -17.43 -10.72
N GLY A 66 -18.66 -16.70 -11.30
CA GLY A 66 -18.84 -15.28 -11.66
C GLY A 66 -18.79 -14.31 -10.48
N THR A 67 -18.46 -14.78 -9.29
CA THR A 67 -18.28 -13.97 -8.07
C THR A 67 -16.97 -14.27 -7.40
N THR A 68 -16.56 -13.46 -6.41
CA THR A 68 -15.56 -13.80 -5.40
C THR A 68 -16.02 -15.02 -4.59
N LEU A 69 -15.08 -15.80 -4.05
CA LEU A 69 -15.35 -17.04 -3.32
C LEU A 69 -15.50 -16.84 -1.80
N GLY A 70 -14.74 -15.89 -1.21
CA GLY A 70 -14.64 -15.70 0.24
C GLY A 70 -13.72 -16.70 0.94
N ALA A 71 -12.77 -17.31 0.21
CA ALA A 71 -11.75 -18.17 0.79
C ALA A 71 -10.79 -17.35 1.68
N ASP A 72 -10.55 -16.13 1.32
CA ASP A 72 -10.01 -15.04 2.12
C ASP A 72 -11.18 -14.38 2.88
N ASN A 73 -11.30 -14.52 4.20
CA ASN A 73 -10.55 -15.42 5.09
C ASN A 73 -11.41 -16.57 5.62
N GLY A 74 -12.36 -17.06 4.81
CA GLY A 74 -13.21 -18.21 5.16
C GLY A 74 -12.42 -19.47 5.49
N MET A 75 -11.22 -19.66 4.92
CA MET A 75 -10.35 -20.79 5.24
C MET A 75 -9.78 -20.69 6.65
N GLY A 76 -9.35 -19.50 7.07
CA GLY A 76 -8.89 -19.25 8.44
C GLY A 76 -10.02 -19.46 9.45
N VAL A 77 -11.23 -18.96 9.16
CA VAL A 77 -12.42 -19.21 9.99
C VAL A 77 -12.71 -20.69 10.11
N ALA A 78 -12.68 -21.44 9.00
CA ALA A 78 -12.94 -22.89 9.00
C ALA A 78 -11.89 -23.67 9.81
N ALA A 79 -10.61 -23.28 9.72
CA ALA A 79 -9.55 -23.87 10.51
C ALA A 79 -9.76 -23.63 12.02
N ILE A 80 -10.13 -22.40 12.41
CA ILE A 80 -10.50 -22.07 13.81
C ILE A 80 -11.66 -22.93 14.28
N MET A 81 -12.72 -23.04 13.50
CA MET A 81 -13.89 -23.85 13.85
C MET A 81 -13.52 -25.31 14.04
N ALA A 82 -12.70 -25.88 13.15
CA ALA A 82 -12.24 -27.26 13.26
C ALA A 82 -11.46 -27.51 14.57
N VAL A 83 -10.56 -26.56 14.96
CA VAL A 83 -9.83 -26.65 16.23
C VAL A 83 -10.76 -26.52 17.45
N LEU A 84 -11.77 -25.65 17.37
CA LEU A 84 -12.73 -25.47 18.46
C LEU A 84 -13.66 -26.68 18.63
N GLU A 85 -14.06 -27.33 17.56
CA GLU A 85 -14.94 -28.51 17.58
C GLU A 85 -14.22 -29.79 17.98
N ASP A 86 -12.94 -29.93 17.68
CA ASP A 86 -12.17 -31.15 17.96
C ASP A 86 -11.95 -31.31 19.49
N ASN A 87 -12.44 -32.41 20.04
CA ASN A 87 -12.29 -32.78 21.42
C ASN A 87 -11.13 -33.78 21.69
N THR A 88 -10.41 -34.14 20.63
CA THR A 88 -9.28 -35.09 20.72
C THR A 88 -7.94 -34.37 20.82
N LEU A 89 -7.85 -33.12 20.34
CA LEU A 89 -6.67 -32.28 20.44
C LEU A 89 -6.32 -31.95 21.88
N LYS A 90 -5.05 -32.09 22.23
CA LYS A 90 -4.50 -31.62 23.52
C LYS A 90 -3.99 -30.20 23.35
N HIS A 91 -4.57 -29.27 24.10
CA HIS A 91 -4.23 -27.84 23.98
C HIS A 91 -4.28 -27.13 25.34
N GLY A 92 -3.52 -26.06 25.47
CA GLY A 92 -3.66 -25.06 26.53
C GLY A 92 -4.96 -24.28 26.40
N PRO A 93 -5.18 -23.23 27.20
CA PRO A 93 -6.31 -22.33 26.97
C PRO A 93 -6.27 -21.76 25.58
N LEU A 94 -7.42 -21.69 24.87
CA LEU A 94 -7.55 -21.12 23.54
C LEU A 94 -8.54 -19.95 23.54
N GLU A 95 -8.21 -18.93 22.81
CA GLU A 95 -9.15 -17.90 22.35
C GLU A 95 -9.21 -17.94 20.82
N ALA A 96 -10.37 -17.64 20.26
CA ALA A 96 -10.46 -17.31 18.84
C ALA A 96 -11.05 -15.91 18.71
N LEU A 97 -10.45 -15.10 17.87
CA LEU A 97 -10.88 -13.76 17.53
C LEU A 97 -11.22 -13.74 16.03
N ILE A 98 -12.49 -13.61 15.71
CA ILE A 98 -12.96 -13.48 14.33
C ILE A 98 -13.39 -12.02 14.15
N THR A 99 -12.58 -11.25 13.43
CA THR A 99 -12.81 -9.82 13.23
C THR A 99 -13.83 -9.54 12.13
N ALA A 100 -14.50 -8.41 12.24
CA ALA A 100 -15.42 -7.88 11.25
C ALA A 100 -14.76 -6.77 10.42
N ASP A 101 -15.25 -6.56 9.19
CA ASP A 101 -14.91 -5.42 8.32
C ASP A 101 -13.39 -5.24 8.08
N GLU A 102 -12.65 -6.32 7.89
CA GLU A 102 -11.23 -6.27 7.53
C GLU A 102 -11.07 -5.61 6.18
N GLU A 103 -11.80 -6.08 5.17
CA GLU A 103 -11.74 -5.72 3.76
C GLU A 103 -12.18 -4.27 3.46
N THR A 104 -12.92 -3.65 4.37
CA THR A 104 -13.42 -2.27 4.24
C THR A 104 -12.60 -1.24 5.02
N GLY A 105 -11.61 -1.69 5.83
CA GLY A 105 -10.73 -0.81 6.58
C GLY A 105 -10.42 -1.26 8.01
N MET A 106 -10.51 -2.56 8.30
CA MET A 106 -10.17 -3.16 9.60
C MET A 106 -10.96 -2.58 10.79
N PHE A 107 -12.20 -2.17 10.58
CA PHE A 107 -13.01 -1.50 11.63
C PHE A 107 -13.18 -2.37 12.86
N GLY A 108 -13.35 -3.68 12.69
CA GLY A 108 -13.42 -4.62 13.81
C GLY A 108 -12.13 -4.65 14.63
N ALA A 109 -10.98 -4.70 13.97
CA ALA A 109 -9.68 -4.70 14.65
C ALA A 109 -9.42 -3.38 15.39
N PHE A 110 -9.70 -2.22 14.73
CA PHE A 110 -9.56 -0.91 15.39
C PHE A 110 -10.54 -0.69 16.54
N GLY A 111 -11.72 -1.30 16.48
CA GLY A 111 -12.73 -1.22 17.54
C GLY A 111 -12.47 -2.14 18.73
N LEU A 112 -11.47 -3.03 18.64
CA LEU A 112 -11.14 -3.98 19.71
C LEU A 112 -10.65 -3.25 20.97
N LYS A 113 -11.32 -3.50 22.09
CA LYS A 113 -10.96 -2.88 23.37
C LYS A 113 -9.85 -3.67 24.08
N PRO A 114 -8.93 -2.98 24.81
CA PRO A 114 -7.94 -3.66 25.65
C PRO A 114 -8.61 -4.64 26.62
N GLY A 115 -8.09 -5.88 26.68
CA GLY A 115 -8.62 -6.93 27.56
C GLY A 115 -9.77 -7.75 26.97
N THR A 116 -10.20 -7.50 25.74
CA THR A 116 -11.16 -8.37 25.04
C THR A 116 -10.59 -9.76 24.83
N VAL A 117 -9.31 -9.85 24.47
CA VAL A 117 -8.49 -11.06 24.44
C VAL A 117 -7.27 -10.88 25.32
N ASP A 118 -6.79 -11.96 25.95
CA ASP A 118 -5.67 -11.91 26.89
C ASP A 118 -4.64 -13.05 26.69
N GLY A 119 -4.64 -13.68 25.51
CA GLY A 119 -3.68 -14.72 25.15
C GLY A 119 -2.23 -14.23 25.08
N ASP A 120 -1.30 -15.15 25.32
CA ASP A 120 0.15 -14.90 25.27
C ASP A 120 0.71 -14.92 23.83
N ILE A 121 0.04 -15.66 22.94
CA ILE A 121 0.47 -15.88 21.55
C ILE A 121 -0.75 -15.65 20.67
N LEU A 122 -0.59 -14.85 19.60
CA LEU A 122 -1.61 -14.68 18.57
C LEU A 122 -1.10 -15.26 17.26
N LEU A 123 -1.90 -16.16 16.68
CA LEU A 123 -1.69 -16.72 15.34
C LEU A 123 -2.77 -16.15 14.40
N ASN A 124 -2.36 -15.29 13.49
CA ASN A 124 -3.25 -14.80 12.44
C ASN A 124 -3.24 -15.80 11.27
N LEU A 125 -4.44 -16.22 10.83
CA LEU A 125 -4.64 -17.22 9.78
C LEU A 125 -5.04 -16.58 8.45
N ASP A 126 -4.54 -15.37 8.18
CA ASP A 126 -4.92 -14.53 7.07
C ASP A 126 -3.78 -14.31 6.06
N SER A 127 -2.88 -15.26 5.97
CA SER A 127 -1.78 -15.21 5.00
C SER A 127 -2.14 -16.04 3.77
N GLU A 128 -1.88 -15.50 2.58
CA GLU A 128 -2.20 -16.14 1.30
C GLU A 128 -1.02 -16.94 0.72
N GLU A 129 0.21 -16.62 1.14
CA GLU A 129 1.43 -17.25 0.61
C GLU A 129 1.70 -18.58 1.30
N GLU A 130 1.79 -19.59 0.47
CA GLU A 130 2.01 -20.96 0.89
C GLU A 130 3.41 -21.22 1.42
N GLY A 131 3.51 -21.80 2.62
CA GLY A 131 4.80 -22.17 3.24
C GLY A 131 5.57 -20.97 3.82
N GLU A 132 4.95 -19.80 3.96
CA GLU A 132 5.57 -18.61 4.52
C GLU A 132 5.06 -18.27 5.92
N LEU A 133 5.98 -17.80 6.78
CA LEU A 133 5.68 -17.27 8.10
C LEU A 133 5.98 -15.78 8.14
N TYR A 134 4.95 -14.97 8.30
CA TYR A 134 5.11 -13.52 8.47
C TYR A 134 5.37 -13.18 9.93
N ILE A 135 6.49 -12.51 10.19
CA ILE A 135 6.96 -12.15 11.54
C ILE A 135 7.01 -10.64 11.75
N GLY A 136 6.49 -9.87 10.81
CA GLY A 136 6.42 -8.42 10.85
C GLY A 136 5.50 -7.89 9.77
N CYS A 137 5.03 -6.65 9.94
CA CYS A 137 4.21 -5.96 8.96
C CYS A 137 4.51 -4.47 9.00
N ALA A 138 4.55 -3.83 7.85
CA ALA A 138 4.61 -2.38 7.80
C ALA A 138 3.25 -1.78 8.16
N GLY A 139 3.25 -0.84 9.11
CA GLY A 139 2.16 0.10 9.26
C GLY A 139 2.15 1.11 8.11
N GLY A 140 1.10 1.88 7.99
CA GLY A 140 0.96 2.90 6.95
C GLY A 140 0.35 4.18 7.47
N GLU A 141 0.49 5.27 6.72
CA GLU A 141 -0.21 6.53 6.94
C GLU A 141 -0.25 7.33 5.63
N ASP A 142 -1.41 7.90 5.34
CA ASP A 142 -1.64 8.76 4.19
C ASP A 142 -1.33 10.21 4.52
N LEU A 143 -0.49 10.87 3.70
CA LEU A 143 -0.32 12.31 3.70
C LEU A 143 -1.02 12.90 2.49
N THR A 144 -1.77 13.98 2.71
CA THR A 144 -2.35 14.81 1.66
C THR A 144 -1.92 16.25 1.88
N ALA A 145 -1.14 16.79 0.92
CA ALA A 145 -0.77 18.19 0.89
C ALA A 145 -1.67 18.93 -0.12
N THR A 146 -2.24 20.06 0.29
CA THR A 146 -3.18 20.84 -0.53
C THR A 146 -2.80 22.32 -0.53
N LEU A 147 -3.03 22.98 -1.65
CA LEU A 147 -2.89 24.43 -1.80
C LEU A 147 -3.96 24.95 -2.76
N GLU A 148 -4.65 26.01 -2.36
CA GLU A 148 -5.48 26.79 -3.27
C GLU A 148 -4.74 28.06 -3.65
N TYR A 149 -4.81 28.43 -4.92
CA TYR A 149 -4.13 29.62 -5.45
C TYR A 149 -4.98 30.29 -6.53
N LYS A 150 -4.67 31.53 -6.81
CA LYS A 150 -5.30 32.24 -7.92
C LYS A 150 -4.41 32.14 -9.15
N GLU A 151 -4.92 31.57 -10.22
CA GLU A 151 -4.22 31.50 -11.50
C GLU A 151 -3.96 32.91 -12.09
N VAL A 152 -2.94 32.98 -12.93
CA VAL A 152 -2.57 34.16 -13.70
C VAL A 152 -2.81 33.91 -15.20
N GLU A 153 -2.96 34.97 -15.99
CA GLU A 153 -3.10 34.87 -17.45
C GLU A 153 -1.77 34.38 -18.07
N THR A 154 -1.86 33.54 -19.08
CA THR A 154 -0.70 33.11 -19.88
C THR A 154 -0.27 34.26 -20.81
N ASP A 155 1.02 34.30 -21.18
CA ASP A 155 1.51 35.22 -22.21
C ASP A 155 0.89 34.80 -23.54
N PRO A 156 0.23 35.72 -24.27
CA PRO A 156 -0.39 35.39 -25.56
C PRO A 156 0.60 35.09 -26.68
N ASP A 157 1.88 35.47 -26.51
CA ASP A 157 2.96 35.19 -27.46
C ASP A 157 3.63 33.80 -27.20
N ASP A 158 3.31 33.15 -26.08
CA ASP A 158 3.79 31.80 -25.77
C ASP A 158 3.10 30.72 -26.63
N ILE A 159 3.73 29.54 -26.61
CA ILE A 159 3.13 28.29 -27.08
C ILE A 159 2.89 27.34 -25.90
N ALA A 160 1.97 26.40 -26.06
CA ALA A 160 1.74 25.39 -25.08
C ALA A 160 2.16 24.00 -25.56
N LEU A 161 2.83 23.27 -24.67
CA LEU A 161 3.22 21.87 -24.86
C LEU A 161 2.57 20.98 -23.82
N LYS A 162 2.03 19.86 -24.27
CA LYS A 162 1.65 18.74 -23.41
C LYS A 162 2.79 17.73 -23.40
N VAL A 163 3.38 17.51 -22.24
CA VAL A 163 4.47 16.57 -22.06
C VAL A 163 3.94 15.35 -21.31
N THR A 164 4.14 14.18 -21.91
CA THR A 164 3.57 12.91 -21.44
C THR A 164 4.65 11.88 -21.21
N LEU A 165 4.70 11.33 -20.00
CA LEU A 165 5.52 10.20 -19.57
C LEU A 165 4.66 8.95 -19.44
N LYS A 166 5.04 7.85 -20.12
CA LYS A 166 4.35 6.56 -20.11
C LYS A 166 5.33 5.40 -20.19
N GLY A 167 4.80 4.18 -19.96
CA GLY A 167 5.56 2.95 -20.15
C GLY A 167 6.25 2.43 -18.90
N LEU A 168 6.12 3.10 -17.75
CA LEU A 168 6.68 2.57 -16.50
C LEU A 168 5.92 1.34 -16.00
N ARG A 169 6.63 0.41 -15.35
CA ARG A 169 6.03 -0.81 -14.77
C ARG A 169 5.09 -0.50 -13.62
N GLY A 170 5.44 0.48 -12.78
CA GLY A 170 4.74 0.72 -11.55
C GLY A 170 4.89 -0.43 -10.59
N GLY A 171 3.88 -0.65 -9.73
CA GLY A 171 3.87 -1.75 -8.77
C GLY A 171 3.24 -1.36 -7.45
N HIS A 172 3.15 -2.32 -6.53
CA HIS A 172 2.64 -2.08 -5.19
C HIS A 172 3.67 -1.32 -4.33
N SER A 173 3.25 -0.21 -3.73
CA SER A 173 4.13 0.69 -2.96
C SER A 173 4.71 0.10 -1.67
N GLY A 174 4.29 -1.07 -1.27
CA GLY A 174 4.84 -1.81 -0.13
C GLY A 174 5.73 -2.97 -0.56
N LEU A 175 5.27 -3.81 -1.49
CA LEU A 175 5.95 -5.04 -1.86
C LEU A 175 7.08 -4.82 -2.87
N GLU A 176 6.95 -3.81 -3.74
CA GLU A 176 7.86 -3.62 -4.87
C GLU A 176 8.61 -2.28 -4.81
N ILE A 177 8.52 -1.56 -3.69
CA ILE A 177 9.15 -0.24 -3.52
C ILE A 177 10.68 -0.29 -3.53
N ASN A 178 11.28 -1.44 -3.22
CA ASN A 178 12.72 -1.67 -3.20
C ASN A 178 13.27 -2.24 -4.52
N GLU A 179 12.44 -2.45 -5.53
CA GLU A 179 12.87 -3.01 -6.81
C GLU A 179 13.55 -1.99 -7.73
N GLY A 180 13.73 -0.74 -7.29
CA GLY A 180 14.40 0.31 -8.09
C GLY A 180 13.57 0.81 -9.27
N ARG A 181 12.24 0.60 -9.25
CA ARG A 181 11.35 1.11 -10.29
C ARG A 181 11.23 2.62 -10.25
N ALA A 182 11.04 3.23 -11.40
CA ALA A 182 10.88 4.66 -11.53
C ALA A 182 9.50 5.13 -11.04
N ASN A 183 9.45 6.34 -10.50
CA ASN A 183 8.22 7.04 -10.14
C ASN A 183 7.98 8.15 -11.17
N ALA A 184 6.85 8.10 -11.87
CA ALA A 184 6.54 9.04 -12.96
C ALA A 184 6.52 10.50 -12.49
N ASN A 185 6.04 10.80 -11.28
CA ASN A 185 6.04 12.15 -10.73
C ASN A 185 7.46 12.66 -10.45
N LYS A 186 8.36 11.78 -9.99
CA LYS A 186 9.77 12.16 -9.74
C LYS A 186 10.54 12.42 -11.03
N LEU A 187 10.32 11.60 -12.06
CA LEU A 187 10.94 11.86 -13.38
C LEU A 187 10.39 13.15 -14.00
N MET A 188 9.10 13.38 -13.93
CA MET A 188 8.49 14.62 -14.42
C MET A 188 9.00 15.84 -13.64
N ALA A 189 9.18 15.75 -12.33
CA ALA A 189 9.77 16.84 -11.53
C ALA A 189 11.21 17.14 -11.96
N ARG A 190 11.99 16.09 -12.30
CA ARG A 190 13.35 16.25 -12.83
C ARG A 190 13.38 17.01 -14.16
N PHE A 191 12.44 16.71 -15.07
CA PHE A 191 12.25 17.46 -16.30
C PHE A 191 11.84 18.91 -16.04
N MET A 192 10.79 19.12 -15.23
CA MET A 192 10.25 20.46 -14.94
C MET A 192 11.28 21.39 -14.30
N ASN A 193 12.09 20.89 -13.38
CA ASN A 193 13.14 21.67 -12.73
C ASN A 193 14.13 22.25 -13.75
N GLN A 194 14.45 21.50 -14.81
CA GLN A 194 15.36 21.94 -15.87
C GLN A 194 14.72 22.98 -16.80
N VAL A 195 13.53 22.68 -17.34
CA VAL A 195 12.88 23.57 -18.31
C VAL A 195 12.40 24.89 -17.69
N ILE A 196 12.10 24.92 -16.40
CA ILE A 196 11.82 26.16 -15.65
C ILE A 196 13.09 27.01 -15.56
N ALA A 197 14.24 26.39 -15.29
CA ALA A 197 15.48 27.10 -15.05
C ALA A 197 16.13 27.66 -16.33
N TYR A 198 15.93 27.00 -17.47
CA TYR A 198 16.67 27.29 -18.70
C TYR A 198 15.79 27.70 -19.88
N ASP A 199 14.52 27.28 -19.90
CA ASP A 199 13.63 27.47 -21.06
C ASP A 199 12.38 28.30 -20.68
N GLU A 200 12.42 28.99 -19.54
CA GLU A 200 11.37 29.87 -19.02
C GLU A 200 9.97 29.21 -18.96
N ALA A 201 9.92 27.87 -18.78
CA ALA A 201 8.68 27.13 -18.80
C ALA A 201 7.75 27.50 -17.63
N CYS A 202 6.49 27.78 -17.93
CA CYS A 202 5.42 27.99 -16.94
C CYS A 202 4.54 26.75 -16.85
N LEU A 203 4.04 26.43 -15.66
CA LEU A 203 3.18 25.28 -15.42
C LEU A 203 1.72 25.68 -15.57
N VAL A 204 0.95 24.91 -16.35
CA VAL A 204 -0.49 25.03 -16.45
C VAL A 204 -1.19 23.94 -15.63
N SER A 205 -0.78 22.68 -15.85
CA SER A 205 -1.37 21.56 -15.13
C SER A 205 -0.39 20.41 -14.97
N TRP A 206 -0.64 19.58 -13.95
CA TRP A 206 0.09 18.34 -13.66
C TRP A 206 -0.89 17.24 -13.27
N GLN A 207 -0.82 16.09 -13.92
CA GLN A 207 -1.62 14.91 -13.60
C GLN A 207 -0.70 13.70 -13.59
N GLY A 208 -0.41 13.16 -12.41
CA GLY A 208 0.46 11.99 -12.28
C GLY A 208 0.00 11.03 -11.20
N GLY A 209 -0.18 9.75 -11.57
CA GLY A 209 -0.68 8.71 -10.71
C GLY A 209 -2.18 8.80 -10.41
N ASN A 210 -2.76 7.70 -9.93
CA ASN A 210 -4.20 7.59 -9.65
C ASN A 210 -4.55 6.74 -8.42
N MET A 211 -3.56 6.04 -7.83
CA MET A 211 -3.76 5.17 -6.66
C MET A 211 -2.67 5.40 -5.61
N ARG A 212 -3.03 5.52 -4.35
CA ARG A 212 -2.09 5.78 -3.24
C ARG A 212 -1.10 4.64 -3.01
N ASN A 213 -1.55 3.41 -3.13
CA ASN A 213 -0.76 2.20 -2.90
C ASN A 213 -0.03 1.69 -4.14
N ALA A 214 -0.06 2.43 -5.24
CA ALA A 214 0.66 2.09 -6.46
C ALA A 214 1.77 3.11 -6.78
N ILE A 215 2.91 2.62 -7.26
CA ILE A 215 3.98 3.46 -7.83
C ILE A 215 3.44 4.04 -9.14
N PRO A 216 3.40 5.38 -9.33
CA PRO A 216 2.80 6.00 -10.49
C PRO A 216 3.55 5.63 -11.79
N ARG A 217 2.79 5.18 -12.78
CA ARG A 217 3.30 4.67 -14.06
C ARG A 217 3.30 5.70 -15.17
N GLU A 218 2.49 6.72 -15.03
CA GLU A 218 2.25 7.75 -16.03
C GLU A 218 2.16 9.11 -15.35
N CYS A 219 2.59 10.13 -16.08
CA CYS A 219 2.47 11.52 -15.70
C CYS A 219 2.31 12.38 -16.95
N GLU A 220 1.45 13.38 -16.85
CA GLU A 220 1.22 14.38 -17.90
C GLU A 220 1.31 15.77 -17.29
N VAL A 221 2.01 16.68 -17.96
CA VAL A 221 2.01 18.11 -17.63
C VAL A 221 1.67 18.93 -18.87
N VAL A 222 1.02 20.07 -18.67
CA VAL A 222 0.89 21.10 -19.67
C VAL A 222 1.71 22.29 -19.21
N ILE A 223 2.60 22.75 -20.09
CA ILE A 223 3.47 23.91 -19.87
C ILE A 223 3.27 24.95 -20.98
N THR A 224 3.56 26.21 -20.68
CA THR A 224 3.78 27.24 -21.69
C THR A 224 5.24 27.63 -21.70
N ILE A 225 5.75 28.00 -22.89
CA ILE A 225 7.14 28.44 -23.12
C ILE A 225 7.15 29.54 -24.17
N PRO A 226 8.17 30.42 -24.19
CA PRO A 226 8.42 31.26 -25.33
C PRO A 226 8.55 30.44 -26.60
N ALA A 227 8.02 30.94 -27.73
CA ALA A 227 7.98 30.17 -28.98
C ALA A 227 9.38 29.82 -29.53
N GLU A 228 10.39 30.63 -29.25
CA GLU A 228 11.80 30.39 -29.60
C GLU A 228 12.42 29.21 -28.85
N GLU A 229 11.95 28.84 -27.64
CA GLU A 229 12.50 27.77 -26.83
C GLU A 229 11.93 26.37 -27.18
N GLU A 230 10.97 26.29 -28.12
CA GLU A 230 10.36 25.02 -28.50
C GLU A 230 11.36 23.96 -28.94
N ALA A 231 12.35 24.36 -29.77
CA ALA A 231 13.32 23.41 -30.30
C ALA A 231 14.18 22.80 -29.17
N ASP A 232 14.59 23.62 -28.21
CA ASP A 232 15.46 23.24 -27.12
C ASP A 232 14.68 22.32 -26.12
N VAL A 233 13.43 22.66 -25.82
CA VAL A 233 12.58 21.81 -25.00
C VAL A 233 12.29 20.46 -25.66
N MET A 234 12.02 20.44 -27.00
CA MET A 234 11.78 19.19 -27.71
C MET A 234 13.04 18.32 -27.82
N GLU A 235 14.23 18.90 -27.94
CA GLU A 235 15.51 18.17 -27.86
C GLU A 235 15.71 17.60 -26.46
N TYR A 236 15.49 18.39 -25.41
CA TYR A 236 15.64 17.95 -24.03
C TYR A 236 14.65 16.82 -23.66
N VAL A 237 13.43 16.81 -24.19
CA VAL A 237 12.48 15.68 -24.04
C VAL A 237 13.08 14.39 -24.62
N GLN A 238 13.74 14.44 -25.78
CA GLN A 238 14.39 13.26 -26.37
C GLN A 238 15.61 12.80 -25.58
N GLU A 239 16.40 13.75 -25.06
CA GLU A 239 17.52 13.46 -24.16
C GLU A 239 17.04 12.76 -22.88
N CYS A 240 15.98 13.25 -22.26
CA CYS A 240 15.36 12.62 -21.09
C CYS A 240 14.88 11.20 -21.38
N GLU A 241 14.18 10.98 -22.52
CA GLU A 241 13.73 9.65 -22.92
C GLU A 241 14.91 8.67 -23.03
N THR A 242 15.98 9.11 -23.71
CA THR A 242 17.20 8.31 -23.89
C THR A 242 17.86 8.01 -22.55
N LEU A 243 18.11 9.04 -21.74
CA LEU A 243 18.77 8.95 -20.46
C LEU A 243 18.02 8.02 -19.48
N TRP A 244 16.71 8.20 -19.36
CA TRP A 244 15.91 7.38 -18.43
C TRP A 244 15.79 5.93 -18.88
N ASN A 245 15.75 5.66 -20.18
CA ASN A 245 15.84 4.29 -20.69
C ASN A 245 17.20 3.65 -20.38
N GLU A 246 18.29 4.41 -20.32
CA GLU A 246 19.60 3.92 -19.90
C GLU A 246 19.67 3.71 -18.38
N GLU A 247 19.19 4.69 -17.58
CA GLU A 247 19.22 4.63 -16.10
C GLU A 247 18.37 3.48 -15.53
N TYR A 248 17.22 3.20 -16.15
CA TYR A 248 16.24 2.24 -15.63
C TYR A 248 16.12 0.94 -16.44
N HIS A 249 17.00 0.68 -17.41
CA HIS A 249 16.89 -0.46 -18.34
C HIS A 249 16.75 -1.85 -17.68
N VAL A 250 17.18 -2.01 -16.42
CA VAL A 250 17.07 -3.27 -15.67
C VAL A 250 15.71 -3.43 -15.02
N HIS A 251 15.13 -2.31 -14.59
CA HIS A 251 13.95 -2.31 -13.70
C HIS A 251 12.66 -1.94 -14.43
N GLU A 252 12.77 -1.25 -15.57
CA GLU A 252 11.63 -0.72 -16.32
C GLU A 252 11.42 -1.39 -17.68
N THR A 253 10.23 -1.25 -18.22
CA THR A 253 9.91 -1.44 -19.63
C THR A 253 10.36 -0.20 -20.40
N PRO A 254 10.42 -0.22 -21.76
CA PRO A 254 10.80 0.97 -22.52
C PRO A 254 9.95 2.18 -22.15
N ILE A 255 10.61 3.20 -21.60
CA ILE A 255 10.00 4.47 -21.20
C ILE A 255 9.72 5.29 -22.45
N SER A 256 8.51 5.84 -22.55
CA SER A 256 8.13 6.80 -23.58
C SER A 256 7.93 8.18 -22.96
N PHE A 257 8.69 9.17 -23.44
CA PHE A 257 8.59 10.55 -23.00
C PHE A 257 8.48 11.47 -24.20
N LYS A 258 7.35 12.17 -24.34
CA LYS A 258 7.02 12.92 -25.54
C LYS A 258 6.37 14.25 -25.21
N ALA A 259 6.62 15.25 -26.06
CA ALA A 259 5.90 16.51 -26.04
C ALA A 259 5.15 16.72 -27.36
N GLU A 260 3.99 17.34 -27.29
CA GLU A 260 3.18 17.73 -28.43
C GLU A 260 2.57 19.12 -28.20
N ARG A 261 2.47 19.94 -29.27
CA ARG A 261 1.79 21.23 -29.19
C ARG A 261 0.30 21.02 -28.90
N VAL A 262 -0.22 21.84 -27.99
CA VAL A 262 -1.65 21.93 -27.69
C VAL A 262 -2.13 23.38 -27.82
N GLU A 263 -3.44 23.60 -27.74
CA GLU A 263 -4.02 24.92 -27.67
C GLU A 263 -3.51 25.67 -26.45
N LEU A 264 -3.15 26.94 -26.60
CA LEU A 264 -2.63 27.77 -25.51
C LEU A 264 -3.75 27.99 -24.47
N PRO A 265 -3.56 27.50 -23.23
CA PRO A 265 -4.52 27.74 -22.15
C PRO A 265 -4.53 29.22 -21.76
N ALA A 266 -5.68 29.73 -21.33
CA ALA A 266 -5.82 31.13 -20.93
C ALA A 266 -5.16 31.45 -19.57
N MET A 267 -4.97 30.44 -18.73
CA MET A 267 -4.53 30.61 -17.35
C MET A 267 -3.43 29.61 -17.01
N MET A 268 -2.53 30.00 -16.09
CA MET A 268 -1.41 29.17 -15.63
C MET A 268 -1.19 29.32 -14.11
N VAL A 269 -0.37 28.46 -13.54
CA VAL A 269 0.11 28.56 -12.15
C VAL A 269 1.05 29.75 -12.01
N PRO A 270 0.89 30.62 -11.00
CA PRO A 270 1.84 31.71 -10.75
C PRO A 270 3.27 31.18 -10.52
N ASP A 271 4.28 31.88 -10.99
CA ASP A 271 5.69 31.47 -10.97
C ASP A 271 6.16 31.06 -9.57
N GLU A 272 5.94 31.88 -8.56
CA GLU A 272 6.35 31.57 -7.18
C GLU A 272 5.71 30.27 -6.65
N ILE A 273 4.46 30.01 -7.01
CA ILE A 273 3.73 28.79 -6.62
C ILE A 273 4.27 27.60 -7.42
N ARG A 274 4.48 27.76 -8.73
CA ARG A 274 5.10 26.75 -9.59
C ARG A 274 6.44 26.31 -9.04
N ASP A 275 7.33 27.26 -8.76
CA ASP A 275 8.68 26.98 -8.27
C ASP A 275 8.64 26.21 -6.96
N ASN A 276 7.86 26.70 -5.99
CA ASN A 276 7.71 26.05 -4.70
C ASN A 276 7.14 24.62 -4.80
N LEU A 277 6.12 24.40 -5.66
CA LEU A 277 5.52 23.10 -5.87
C LEU A 277 6.49 22.12 -6.55
N VAL A 278 7.15 22.56 -7.63
CA VAL A 278 8.10 21.72 -8.37
C VAL A 278 9.29 21.35 -7.48
N ASP A 279 9.84 22.30 -6.74
CA ASP A 279 10.93 22.08 -5.80
C ASP A 279 10.53 21.09 -4.68
N ALA A 280 9.33 21.22 -4.11
CA ALA A 280 8.84 20.30 -3.09
C ALA A 280 8.65 18.87 -3.67
N ILE A 281 8.05 18.73 -4.86
CA ILE A 281 7.90 17.44 -5.54
C ILE A 281 9.26 16.84 -5.88
N TYR A 282 10.22 17.64 -6.31
CA TYR A 282 11.58 17.21 -6.60
C TYR A 282 12.32 16.77 -5.34
N ALA A 283 12.27 17.56 -4.27
CA ALA A 283 13.02 17.34 -3.03
C ALA A 283 12.40 16.28 -2.11
N CYS A 284 11.07 16.09 -2.13
CA CYS A 284 10.41 15.17 -1.20
C CYS A 284 10.98 13.75 -1.30
N GLN A 285 11.12 13.09 -0.16
CA GLN A 285 11.56 11.70 -0.11
C GLN A 285 10.55 10.80 -0.83
N ASN A 286 11.06 9.87 -1.65
CA ASN A 286 10.28 8.84 -2.33
C ASN A 286 11.10 7.55 -2.43
N GLY A 287 10.45 6.40 -2.32
CA GLY A 287 11.12 5.10 -2.30
C GLY A 287 11.56 4.69 -0.90
N VAL A 288 12.54 3.80 -0.83
CA VAL A 288 13.09 3.29 0.42
C VAL A 288 13.87 4.36 1.16
N SER A 289 13.48 4.63 2.41
CA SER A 289 14.21 5.50 3.34
C SER A 289 15.14 4.71 4.24
N ARG A 290 14.74 3.50 4.65
CA ARG A 290 15.54 2.63 5.52
C ARG A 290 15.21 1.16 5.30
N MET A 291 16.25 0.32 5.38
CA MET A 291 16.15 -1.14 5.39
C MET A 291 16.22 -1.66 6.83
N ILE A 292 15.68 -2.87 7.08
CA ILE A 292 15.81 -3.54 8.38
C ILE A 292 17.24 -4.11 8.49
N PRO A 293 18.06 -3.64 9.45
CA PRO A 293 19.49 -4.04 9.50
C PRO A 293 19.71 -5.54 9.77
N THR A 294 18.75 -6.21 10.38
CA THR A 294 18.86 -7.61 10.82
C THR A 294 18.25 -8.62 9.85
N ILE A 295 17.51 -8.14 8.83
CA ILE A 295 16.86 -8.98 7.84
C ILE A 295 17.26 -8.47 6.45
N PRO A 296 18.05 -9.24 5.67
CA PRO A 296 18.43 -8.85 4.33
C PRO A 296 17.22 -8.52 3.44
N ASP A 297 17.40 -7.58 2.55
CA ASP A 297 16.46 -7.20 1.49
C ASP A 297 15.05 -6.75 1.97
N THR A 298 14.89 -6.53 3.28
CA THR A 298 13.59 -6.15 3.86
C THR A 298 13.54 -4.66 4.18
N VAL A 299 12.53 -3.97 3.63
CA VAL A 299 12.29 -2.55 3.85
C VAL A 299 11.73 -2.31 5.24
N GLU A 300 12.34 -1.39 6.00
CA GLU A 300 11.76 -0.89 7.27
C GLU A 300 10.81 0.27 7.00
N THR A 301 11.27 1.28 6.26
CA THR A 301 10.58 2.56 6.08
C THR A 301 10.67 3.02 4.63
N SER A 302 9.54 3.42 4.06
CA SER A 302 9.45 3.92 2.69
C SER A 302 8.32 4.93 2.54
N SER A 303 8.38 5.71 1.45
CA SER A 303 7.26 6.54 0.98
C SER A 303 7.03 6.37 -0.51
N ASN A 304 5.81 6.61 -0.94
CA ASN A 304 5.42 6.63 -2.34
C ASN A 304 4.72 7.95 -2.65
N LEU A 305 5.37 8.80 -3.45
CA LEU A 305 4.76 9.98 -4.06
C LEU A 305 3.75 9.50 -5.11
N ALA A 306 2.53 9.22 -4.68
CA ALA A 306 1.56 8.45 -5.42
C ALA A 306 0.78 9.27 -6.45
N ILE A 307 0.27 10.43 -6.04
CA ILE A 307 -0.61 11.24 -6.87
C ILE A 307 -0.18 12.70 -6.78
N VAL A 308 -0.05 13.34 -7.92
CA VAL A 308 0.14 14.80 -8.05
C VAL A 308 -0.92 15.33 -9.00
N THR A 309 -1.70 16.27 -8.53
CA THR A 309 -2.74 16.97 -9.31
C THR A 309 -2.57 18.46 -9.09
N ILE A 310 -2.26 19.22 -10.15
CA ILE A 310 -2.12 20.67 -10.11
C ILE A 310 -2.87 21.26 -11.31
N GLY A 311 -3.56 22.37 -11.13
CA GLY A 311 -4.29 23.12 -12.15
C GLY A 311 -5.65 23.57 -11.66
N GLY A 312 -6.24 24.54 -12.36
CA GLY A 312 -7.56 25.09 -12.02
C GLY A 312 -7.59 25.77 -10.65
N GLY A 313 -6.49 26.41 -10.24
CA GLY A 313 -6.38 27.11 -8.97
C GLY A 313 -6.18 26.20 -7.74
N LYS A 314 -5.87 24.92 -7.92
CA LYS A 314 -5.66 23.96 -6.83
C LYS A 314 -4.46 23.05 -7.11
N ALA A 315 -3.71 22.74 -6.05
CA ALA A 315 -2.72 21.67 -6.03
C ALA A 315 -3.08 20.66 -4.95
N GLU A 316 -2.99 19.37 -5.26
CA GLU A 316 -3.19 18.26 -4.34
C GLU A 316 -2.11 17.20 -4.57
N ILE A 317 -1.38 16.85 -3.53
CA ILE A 317 -0.33 15.83 -3.57
C ILE A 317 -0.64 14.78 -2.52
N LYS A 318 -0.63 13.49 -2.92
CA LYS A 318 -0.92 12.37 -2.03
C LYS A 318 0.27 11.43 -1.95
N ILE A 319 0.67 11.13 -0.73
CA ILE A 319 1.80 10.28 -0.41
C ILE A 319 1.34 9.21 0.56
N LEU A 320 1.76 7.97 0.33
CA LEU A 320 1.60 6.88 1.28
C LEU A 320 2.97 6.55 1.88
N THR A 321 3.06 6.63 3.20
CA THR A 321 4.24 6.20 3.95
C THR A 321 4.00 4.85 4.60
N ARG A 322 5.05 4.05 4.71
CA ARG A 322 5.01 2.73 5.34
C ARG A 322 6.23 2.54 6.25
N SER A 323 6.04 1.90 7.39
CA SER A 323 7.15 1.47 8.24
C SER A 323 6.72 0.35 9.18
N SER A 324 7.60 -0.63 9.41
CA SER A 324 7.42 -1.61 10.48
C SER A 324 7.65 -1.00 11.88
N ARG A 325 8.20 0.22 11.95
CA ARG A 325 8.51 0.97 13.17
C ARG A 325 7.77 2.30 13.20
N ASP A 326 6.83 2.48 14.12
CA ASP A 326 5.99 3.68 14.19
C ASP A 326 6.78 4.99 14.37
N SER A 327 7.87 4.98 15.18
CA SER A 327 8.70 6.18 15.34
C SER A 327 9.41 6.61 14.05
N MET A 328 9.76 5.67 13.17
CA MET A 328 10.36 5.97 11.87
C MET A 328 9.31 6.39 10.83
N LYS A 329 8.09 5.85 10.93
CA LYS A 329 6.95 6.33 10.15
C LYS A 329 6.66 7.80 10.48
N ASP A 330 6.58 8.14 11.76
CA ASP A 330 6.32 9.51 12.21
C ASP A 330 7.45 10.47 11.83
N TYR A 331 8.72 10.04 11.95
CA TYR A 331 9.87 10.83 11.48
C TYR A 331 9.77 11.14 9.98
N LEU A 332 9.48 10.14 9.15
CA LEU A 332 9.34 10.33 7.71
C LEU A 332 8.16 11.23 7.36
N ASN A 333 7.02 11.03 8.02
CA ASN A 333 5.83 11.87 7.84
C ASN A 333 6.10 13.31 8.21
N THR A 334 6.79 13.56 9.33
CA THR A 334 7.18 14.93 9.75
C THR A 334 8.14 15.58 8.76
N SER A 335 9.06 14.80 8.17
CA SER A 335 9.96 15.31 7.13
C SER A 335 9.20 15.72 5.86
N LEU A 336 8.26 14.88 5.40
CA LEU A 336 7.41 15.17 4.23
C LEU A 336 6.47 16.35 4.49
N GLU A 337 5.85 16.41 5.67
CA GLU A 337 5.02 17.54 6.10
C GLU A 337 5.83 18.84 6.09
N SER A 338 7.06 18.82 6.62
CA SER A 338 7.94 19.99 6.59
C SER A 338 8.28 20.42 5.16
N CYS A 339 8.55 19.45 4.26
CA CYS A 339 8.85 19.72 2.85
C CYS A 339 7.70 20.47 2.16
N PHE A 340 6.49 19.96 2.25
CA PHE A 340 5.33 20.57 1.60
C PHE A 340 4.82 21.83 2.32
N SER A 341 4.98 21.92 3.64
CA SER A 341 4.68 23.16 4.38
C SER A 341 5.61 24.32 3.99
N MET A 342 6.87 24.05 3.71
CA MET A 342 7.80 25.07 3.16
C MET A 342 7.38 25.55 1.78
N ALA A 343 6.69 24.72 0.99
CA ALA A 343 6.09 25.11 -0.28
C ALA A 343 4.72 25.83 -0.13
N GLY A 344 4.31 26.14 1.10
CA GLY A 344 3.06 26.85 1.38
C GLY A 344 1.81 25.96 1.38
N MET A 345 1.96 24.65 1.35
CA MET A 345 0.83 23.71 1.36
C MET A 345 0.36 23.39 2.78
N GLU A 346 -0.93 23.14 2.94
CA GLU A 346 -1.51 22.54 4.13
C GLU A 346 -1.40 21.01 4.02
N VAL A 347 -0.84 20.36 5.06
CA VAL A 347 -0.65 18.91 5.08
C VAL A 347 -1.54 18.26 6.13
N THR A 348 -2.28 17.24 5.73
CA THR A 348 -3.11 16.41 6.61
C THR A 348 -2.64 14.95 6.58
N ARG A 349 -2.67 14.30 7.75
CA ARG A 349 -2.36 12.88 7.91
C ARG A 349 -3.64 12.12 8.22
N THR A 350 -3.87 10.99 7.58
CA THR A 350 -5.08 10.17 7.76
C THR A 350 -4.80 8.69 7.61
N GLY A 351 -5.71 7.84 8.11
CA GLY A 351 -5.64 6.39 7.90
C GLY A 351 -4.43 5.72 8.55
N GLY A 352 -3.87 6.32 9.61
CA GLY A 352 -2.68 5.77 10.28
C GLY A 352 -2.95 4.46 11.00
N TYR A 353 -2.10 3.45 10.76
CA TYR A 353 -2.06 2.21 11.50
C TYR A 353 -0.63 1.81 11.84
N SER A 354 -0.49 1.08 12.98
CA SER A 354 0.82 0.74 13.54
C SER A 354 1.53 -0.34 12.75
N GLY A 355 2.86 -0.25 12.70
CA GLY A 355 3.71 -1.31 12.24
C GLY A 355 3.91 -2.40 13.29
N TRP A 356 4.40 -3.53 12.81
CA TRP A 356 4.82 -4.64 13.66
C TRP A 356 6.26 -5.01 13.31
N GLU A 357 7.18 -4.69 14.22
CA GLU A 357 8.61 -4.98 14.04
C GLU A 357 8.88 -6.49 14.02
N PRO A 358 9.61 -7.00 13.04
CA PRO A 358 9.98 -8.40 13.01
C PRO A 358 10.90 -8.78 14.19
N ASN A 359 10.57 -9.89 14.87
CA ASN A 359 11.41 -10.47 15.92
C ASN A 359 11.92 -11.85 15.48
N VAL A 360 13.13 -11.90 14.91
CA VAL A 360 13.78 -13.14 14.43
C VAL A 360 14.16 -14.10 15.58
N ASP A 361 14.22 -13.62 16.81
CA ASP A 361 14.54 -14.41 17.99
C ASP A 361 13.30 -14.91 18.74
N SER A 362 12.11 -14.62 18.24
CA SER A 362 10.85 -15.01 18.85
C SER A 362 10.79 -16.52 19.16
N PRO A 363 10.46 -16.92 20.41
CA PRO A 363 10.27 -18.32 20.76
C PRO A 363 9.20 -19.02 19.94
N ILE A 364 8.12 -18.30 19.57
CA ILE A 364 7.05 -18.89 18.77
C ILE A 364 7.52 -19.14 17.32
N LEU A 365 8.31 -18.22 16.72
CA LEU A 365 8.93 -18.47 15.41
C LEU A 365 9.79 -19.75 15.43
N LYS A 366 10.60 -19.94 16.49
CA LYS A 366 11.40 -21.16 16.66
C LYS A 366 10.55 -22.42 16.84
N ALA A 367 9.35 -22.29 17.43
CA ALA A 367 8.42 -23.41 17.56
C ALA A 367 7.71 -23.72 16.25
N MET A 368 7.32 -22.71 15.47
CA MET A 368 6.68 -22.89 14.18
C MET A 368 7.64 -23.48 13.15
N ASN A 369 8.87 -23.00 13.04
CA ASN A 369 9.90 -23.58 12.16
C ASN A 369 10.15 -25.06 12.45
N ARG A 370 10.16 -25.47 13.72
CA ARG A 370 10.27 -26.90 14.09
C ARG A 370 9.04 -27.71 13.71
N SER A 371 7.86 -27.10 13.72
CA SER A 371 6.63 -27.75 13.26
C SER A 371 6.67 -28.05 11.77
N GLU A 372 7.22 -27.15 10.98
CA GLU A 372 7.39 -27.34 9.52
C GLU A 372 8.41 -28.43 9.18
N GLU A 373 9.51 -28.58 9.92
CA GLU A 373 10.47 -29.68 9.77
C GLU A 373 9.79 -31.05 9.92
N HIS A 374 8.78 -31.17 10.78
CA HIS A 374 8.01 -32.41 10.96
C HIS A 374 6.95 -32.63 9.88
N THR A 375 6.46 -31.59 9.22
CA THR A 375 5.50 -31.72 8.10
C THR A 375 6.18 -32.04 6.78
N SER A 376 7.45 -31.72 6.59
CA SER A 376 8.21 -32.06 5.39
C SER A 376 8.52 -33.56 5.27
N GLU A 377 8.45 -34.36 6.35
CA GLU A 377 8.57 -35.80 6.32
C GLU A 377 7.27 -36.54 5.92
N LEU A 378 6.13 -35.89 5.99
CA LEU A 378 4.86 -36.39 5.48
C LEU A 378 4.71 -35.92 4.02
N GLN A 379 4.95 -36.81 3.08
CA GLN A 379 4.86 -36.59 1.64
C GLN A 379 3.46 -36.04 1.19
N SER A 380 3.15 -34.83 1.56
CA SER A 380 2.14 -33.99 0.93
C SER A 380 2.32 -32.56 1.43
N PRO A 381 2.74 -31.62 0.59
CA PRO A 381 2.80 -30.22 0.97
C PRO A 381 1.39 -29.64 0.97
N ARG A 382 0.75 -29.53 2.09
CA ARG A 382 -0.50 -28.77 2.26
C ARG A 382 -0.54 -28.14 3.65
N TYR A 383 0.04 -27.00 3.81
CA TYR A 383 -0.42 -25.63 4.08
C TYR A 383 -0.85 -25.38 5.52
N LEU A 384 0.04 -24.78 6.26
CA LEU A 384 -0.30 -23.95 7.41
C LEU A 384 0.36 -22.60 7.18
N VAL A 385 -0.46 -21.62 6.81
CA VAL A 385 -0.05 -20.24 6.68
C VAL A 385 -0.43 -19.52 7.97
N CYS A 386 0.54 -18.96 8.69
CA CYS A 386 0.29 -18.25 9.93
C CYS A 386 1.06 -16.93 9.96
N ARG A 387 0.36 -15.81 10.15
CA ARG A 387 0.96 -14.56 10.66
C ARG A 387 1.14 -14.66 12.16
N LEU A 388 2.38 -14.46 12.63
CA LEU A 388 2.70 -14.39 14.05
C LEU A 388 2.54 -12.95 14.53
N LEU A 389 1.51 -12.67 15.30
CA LEU A 389 1.27 -11.37 15.92
C LEU A 389 1.44 -11.48 17.44
N LEU A 390 2.43 -10.76 17.98
CA LEU A 390 2.63 -10.40 19.36
C LEU A 390 3.02 -11.51 20.37
N GLU A 391 4.28 -11.42 20.82
CA GLU A 391 4.64 -11.72 22.21
C GLU A 391 4.58 -10.44 23.04
N LYS A 392 3.82 -10.46 24.16
CA LYS A 392 3.90 -9.43 25.19
C LYS A 392 5.15 -9.62 26.02
#